data_1a2d37b8f5e4f8fe6449b6abf1b1e682
#
_entry.id   1a2d37b8f5e4f8fe6449b6abf1b1e682
#
_cell.length_a   1.000
_cell.length_b   1.000
_cell.length_c   1.000
_cell.angle_alpha   90.00
_cell.angle_beta   90.00
_cell.angle_gamma   90.00
#
_symmetry.space_group_name_H-M   'P 1'
#
loop_
_entity.id
_entity.type
_entity.pdbx_description
1 polymer ?
#
loop_
_entity_poly.entity_id
_entity_poly.type
_entity_poly.pdbx_seq_one_letter_code
_entity_poly.pdbx_strand_id
1 'polypeptide(L)'
;MKFFIILVFSLLTTACSQQEVYSSQAISKSIHSKSIIDTSALSNDGQLHVVVNKDGVCLWQNKKQSSEPKCLSAAHAQHIEIAYISKNKQFLFLSNRVSVKKYEINNFQIMGEWQVADNIINDISTSKNGQLLLLGFRSGKASIIDTQTNKVTTYQKHRLDINAVSLSEDGEIAFTGSSDKKAKLWRTATGKTVFEFSHATRVNHVDISADGLVGFSIDAVKDRKFWNLQTGKLIANLDTYLKFIEVNNSVFSDNNRLFLTGSPKQVLQLWRVTDGVLLAQWQSSMQYGRASVLSVAIHEGNNETIANAKSVQSIIASNSDGVLEQWNFPVH
;
A
#
# COMPACT_ATOMS: atom_id res chain seq x y z
N MET A 1 20.36 71.42 -24.72
CA MET A 1 19.41 70.36 -24.94
C MET A 1 20.10 69.03 -24.50
N LYS A 2 19.83 68.56 -23.27
CA LYS A 2 20.37 67.30 -22.74
C LYS A 2 19.30 66.23 -22.85
N PHE A 3 19.53 65.21 -23.69
CA PHE A 3 18.66 64.05 -23.78
C PHE A 3 18.97 63.10 -22.61
N PHE A 4 17.99 62.82 -21.77
CA PHE A 4 18.01 61.74 -20.76
C PHE A 4 17.45 60.46 -21.40
N ILE A 5 18.29 59.45 -21.56
CA ILE A 5 17.85 58.11 -21.95
C ILE A 5 17.47 57.37 -20.67
N ILE A 6 16.19 57.11 -20.52
CA ILE A 6 15.68 56.24 -19.45
C ILE A 6 15.77 54.80 -19.95
N LEU A 7 16.70 54.04 -19.36
CA LEU A 7 16.80 52.58 -19.57
C LEU A 7 15.76 51.91 -18.65
N VAL A 8 14.70 51.37 -19.25
CA VAL A 8 13.73 50.56 -18.52
C VAL A 8 14.31 49.13 -18.45
N PHE A 9 14.81 48.76 -17.27
CA PHE A 9 15.14 47.38 -16.97
C PHE A 9 13.84 46.62 -16.66
N SER A 10 13.37 45.80 -17.62
CA SER A 10 12.32 44.84 -17.35
C SER A 10 12.90 43.68 -16.53
N LEU A 11 12.65 43.65 -15.24
CA LEU A 11 12.86 42.48 -14.39
C LEU A 11 11.85 41.41 -14.81
N LEU A 12 12.31 40.44 -15.60
CA LEU A 12 11.62 39.17 -15.79
C LEU A 12 11.72 38.39 -14.46
N THR A 13 10.76 38.53 -13.60
CA THR A 13 10.54 37.62 -12.48
C THR A 13 10.06 36.29 -13.08
N THR A 14 10.96 35.35 -13.25
CA THR A 14 10.56 33.93 -13.40
C THR A 14 9.96 33.49 -12.06
N ALA A 15 8.65 33.64 -11.94
CA ALA A 15 7.91 33.00 -10.87
C ALA A 15 8.06 31.49 -11.10
N CYS A 16 8.86 30.81 -10.27
CA CYS A 16 8.73 29.38 -10.07
C CYS A 16 7.31 29.15 -9.56
N SER A 17 6.40 28.74 -10.41
CA SER A 17 5.09 28.28 -10.00
C SER A 17 5.31 26.98 -9.21
N GLN A 18 5.38 27.06 -7.89
CA GLN A 18 5.23 25.88 -7.06
C GLN A 18 3.84 25.32 -7.40
N GLN A 19 3.79 24.10 -7.89
CA GLN A 19 2.54 23.42 -8.14
C GLN A 19 1.80 23.32 -6.80
N GLU A 20 0.63 23.91 -6.69
CA GLU A 20 -0.18 23.85 -5.47
C GLU A 20 -0.58 22.38 -5.22
N VAL A 21 -0.22 21.88 -4.06
CA VAL A 21 -0.60 20.53 -3.62
C VAL A 21 -2.05 20.60 -3.13
N TYR A 22 -2.93 19.84 -3.78
CA TYR A 22 -4.33 19.79 -3.39
C TYR A 22 -4.50 19.25 -1.96
N SER A 23 -5.42 19.83 -1.20
CA SER A 23 -5.81 19.38 0.13
C SER A 23 -7.29 19.71 0.37
N SER A 24 -7.99 18.82 1.08
CA SER A 24 -9.39 19.03 1.46
C SER A 24 -9.69 18.37 2.80
N GLN A 25 -10.83 18.72 3.38
CA GLN A 25 -11.35 17.98 4.54
C GLN A 25 -11.98 16.64 4.09
N ALA A 26 -12.03 15.67 5.00
CA ALA A 26 -12.72 14.42 4.78
C ALA A 26 -14.21 14.67 4.52
N ILE A 27 -14.77 14.02 3.51
CA ILE A 27 -16.20 14.08 3.16
C ILE A 27 -17.03 13.13 4.01
N SER A 28 -16.41 12.07 4.54
CA SER A 28 -17.03 11.18 5.51
C SER A 28 -16.01 10.70 6.52
N LYS A 29 -16.51 10.42 7.72
CA LYS A 29 -15.74 9.87 8.83
C LYS A 29 -16.62 8.87 9.57
N SER A 30 -16.10 7.67 9.80
CA SER A 30 -16.74 6.64 10.60
C SER A 30 -15.77 6.05 11.62
N ILE A 31 -16.31 5.59 12.74
CA ILE A 31 -15.52 4.98 13.81
C ILE A 31 -15.81 3.47 13.77
N HIS A 32 -14.81 2.68 13.36
CA HIS A 32 -14.91 1.24 13.26
C HIS A 32 -14.33 0.50 14.48
N SER A 33 -13.66 1.22 15.37
CA SER A 33 -13.23 0.71 16.67
C SER A 33 -13.22 1.83 17.70
N LYS A 34 -13.63 1.50 18.94
CA LYS A 34 -13.51 2.39 20.11
C LYS A 34 -12.21 2.15 20.88
N SER A 35 -11.42 1.18 20.49
CA SER A 35 -10.10 0.88 21.03
C SER A 35 -9.05 1.01 19.94
N ILE A 36 -7.79 1.21 20.34
CA ILE A 36 -6.65 1.19 19.43
C ILE A 36 -6.66 -0.15 18.69
N ILE A 37 -6.43 -0.10 17.39
CA ILE A 37 -6.37 -1.29 16.54
C ILE A 37 -4.92 -1.72 16.32
N ASP A 38 -4.69 -3.03 16.31
CA ASP A 38 -3.36 -3.61 16.15
C ASP A 38 -2.96 -3.59 14.67
N THR A 39 -3.90 -3.95 13.79
CA THR A 39 -3.72 -3.89 12.34
C THR A 39 -5.06 -3.73 11.63
N SER A 40 -5.02 -3.25 10.40
CA SER A 40 -6.19 -3.15 9.54
C SER A 40 -5.85 -3.45 8.09
N ALA A 41 -6.86 -3.83 7.31
CA ALA A 41 -6.77 -3.97 5.88
C ALA A 41 -7.99 -3.36 5.19
N LEU A 42 -7.75 -2.62 4.12
CA LEU A 42 -8.77 -2.16 3.17
C LEU A 42 -8.68 -2.99 1.89
N SER A 43 -9.84 -3.32 1.28
CA SER A 43 -9.82 -3.72 -0.12
C SER A 43 -9.36 -2.54 -0.99
N ASN A 44 -8.74 -2.81 -2.14
CA ASN A 44 -8.16 -1.77 -3.00
C ASN A 44 -9.15 -0.65 -3.36
N ASP A 45 -10.45 -1.00 -3.47
CA ASP A 45 -11.54 -0.06 -3.74
C ASP A 45 -12.18 0.54 -2.48
N GLY A 46 -11.68 0.20 -1.30
CA GLY A 46 -12.16 0.69 0.00
C GLY A 46 -13.55 0.18 0.41
N GLN A 47 -14.15 -0.78 -0.31
CA GLN A 47 -15.50 -1.29 0.03
C GLN A 47 -15.53 -2.18 1.26
N LEU A 48 -14.44 -2.90 1.52
CA LEU A 48 -14.27 -3.76 2.68
C LEU A 48 -13.18 -3.20 3.58
N HIS A 49 -13.44 -3.19 4.87
CA HIS A 49 -12.48 -2.79 5.90
C HIS A 49 -12.44 -3.84 7.00
N VAL A 50 -11.27 -4.42 7.23
CA VAL A 50 -10.99 -5.32 8.33
C VAL A 50 -10.26 -4.56 9.42
N VAL A 51 -10.74 -4.69 10.64
CA VAL A 51 -10.13 -4.14 11.86
C VAL A 51 -9.78 -5.27 12.78
N VAL A 52 -8.56 -5.29 13.29
CA VAL A 52 -8.09 -6.23 14.30
C VAL A 52 -7.72 -5.46 15.56
N ASN A 53 -8.31 -5.83 16.67
CA ASN A 53 -8.00 -5.27 17.99
C ASN A 53 -8.16 -6.35 19.07
N LYS A 54 -7.97 -5.98 20.34
CA LYS A 54 -8.11 -6.87 21.49
C LYS A 54 -9.51 -7.53 21.60
N ASP A 55 -10.54 -6.94 21.00
CA ASP A 55 -11.93 -7.40 21.10
C ASP A 55 -12.28 -8.41 20.00
N GLY A 56 -11.48 -8.51 18.95
CA GLY A 56 -11.67 -9.44 17.84
C GLY A 56 -11.20 -8.95 16.48
N VAL A 57 -11.67 -9.65 15.45
CA VAL A 57 -11.48 -9.30 14.05
C VAL A 57 -12.82 -8.96 13.46
N CYS A 58 -13.02 -7.72 13.04
CA CYS A 58 -14.29 -7.23 12.51
C CYS A 58 -14.17 -6.80 11.06
N LEU A 59 -15.08 -7.26 10.21
CA LEU A 59 -15.23 -6.89 8.81
C LEU A 59 -16.40 -5.93 8.66
N TRP A 60 -16.12 -4.77 8.09
CA TRP A 60 -17.07 -3.73 7.75
C TRP A 60 -17.30 -3.66 6.24
N GLN A 61 -18.55 -3.36 5.83
CA GLN A 61 -18.91 -3.07 4.43
C GLN A 61 -19.20 -1.58 4.29
N ASN A 62 -18.29 -0.82 3.68
CA ASN A 62 -18.33 0.64 3.66
C ASN A 62 -19.41 1.24 2.75
N LYS A 63 -20.06 0.46 1.87
CA LYS A 63 -21.16 0.95 1.01
C LYS A 63 -22.50 1.08 1.72
N LYS A 64 -22.67 0.44 2.88
CA LYS A 64 -23.93 0.48 3.65
C LYS A 64 -23.73 1.32 4.89
N GLN A 65 -24.31 2.49 4.91
CA GLN A 65 -24.18 3.52 5.94
C GLN A 65 -24.64 3.08 7.37
N SER A 66 -25.12 1.85 7.54
CA SER A 66 -25.62 1.30 8.82
C SER A 66 -25.43 -0.21 8.95
N SER A 67 -24.46 -0.83 8.26
CA SER A 67 -24.22 -2.26 8.43
C SER A 67 -23.42 -2.51 9.69
N GLU A 68 -23.95 -3.34 10.60
CA GLU A 68 -23.16 -3.88 11.69
C GLU A 68 -21.99 -4.71 11.12
N PRO A 69 -20.80 -4.64 11.75
CA PRO A 69 -19.67 -5.44 11.32
C PRO A 69 -19.92 -6.91 11.58
N LYS A 70 -19.36 -7.74 10.72
CA LYS A 70 -19.27 -9.16 10.98
C LYS A 70 -17.96 -9.44 11.72
N CYS A 71 -18.04 -10.01 12.93
CA CYS A 71 -16.87 -10.18 13.78
C CYS A 71 -16.58 -11.64 14.11
N LEU A 72 -15.29 -11.97 14.21
CA LEU A 72 -14.75 -13.13 14.91
C LEU A 72 -14.37 -12.70 16.33
N SER A 73 -14.56 -13.61 17.28
CA SER A 73 -14.25 -13.34 18.70
C SER A 73 -12.77 -13.08 18.97
N ALA A 74 -12.49 -12.50 20.15
CA ALA A 74 -11.13 -12.19 20.60
C ALA A 74 -10.16 -13.38 20.56
N ALA A 75 -10.65 -14.61 20.73
CA ALA A 75 -9.82 -15.83 20.60
C ALA A 75 -9.16 -15.97 19.21
N HIS A 76 -9.77 -15.42 18.17
CA HIS A 76 -9.23 -15.42 16.80
C HIS A 76 -8.32 -14.22 16.51
N ALA A 77 -8.34 -13.19 17.36
CA ALA A 77 -7.55 -11.97 17.19
C ALA A 77 -6.21 -12.01 17.93
N GLN A 78 -5.96 -13.05 18.76
CA GLN A 78 -4.76 -13.12 19.58
C GLN A 78 -3.49 -13.08 18.73
N HIS A 79 -2.66 -12.05 18.98
CA HIS A 79 -1.37 -11.85 18.33
C HIS A 79 -1.39 -11.64 16.81
N ILE A 80 -2.54 -11.27 16.22
CA ILE A 80 -2.59 -10.93 14.79
C ILE A 80 -1.91 -9.58 14.58
N GLU A 81 -0.87 -9.57 13.76
CA GLU A 81 -0.08 -8.38 13.43
C GLU A 81 -0.21 -7.97 11.96
N ILE A 82 -0.65 -8.88 11.10
CA ILE A 82 -0.85 -8.61 9.68
C ILE A 82 -2.23 -9.08 9.26
N ALA A 83 -2.98 -8.19 8.64
CA ALA A 83 -4.24 -8.48 7.97
C ALA A 83 -4.13 -8.11 6.49
N TYR A 84 -4.64 -8.95 5.60
CA TYR A 84 -4.60 -8.73 4.16
C TYR A 84 -5.88 -9.25 3.50
N ILE A 85 -6.51 -8.43 2.66
CA ILE A 85 -7.68 -8.80 1.87
C ILE A 85 -7.20 -9.12 0.44
N SER A 86 -7.57 -10.29 -0.10
CA SER A 86 -7.29 -10.61 -1.50
C SER A 86 -7.94 -9.61 -2.45
N LYS A 87 -7.30 -9.28 -3.57
CA LYS A 87 -7.78 -8.24 -4.49
C LYS A 87 -9.16 -8.54 -5.09
N ASN A 88 -9.55 -9.81 -5.20
CA ASN A 88 -10.91 -10.22 -5.59
C ASN A 88 -11.93 -10.14 -4.43
N LYS A 89 -11.52 -9.74 -3.24
CA LYS A 89 -12.36 -9.59 -2.03
C LYS A 89 -13.03 -10.88 -1.53
N GLN A 90 -12.50 -12.05 -1.90
CA GLN A 90 -13.06 -13.33 -1.45
C GLN A 90 -12.40 -13.87 -0.19
N PHE A 91 -11.14 -13.51 0.05
CA PHE A 91 -10.36 -14.07 1.14
C PHE A 91 -9.72 -13.02 2.02
N LEU A 92 -9.69 -13.32 3.32
CA LEU A 92 -8.96 -12.61 4.35
C LEU A 92 -7.81 -13.49 4.82
N PHE A 93 -6.60 -12.92 4.84
CA PHE A 93 -5.41 -13.54 5.41
C PHE A 93 -5.05 -12.83 6.70
N LEU A 94 -4.87 -13.60 7.77
CA LEU A 94 -4.45 -13.11 9.09
C LEU A 94 -3.16 -13.82 9.50
N SER A 95 -2.16 -13.06 9.94
CA SER A 95 -0.88 -13.60 10.38
C SER A 95 -0.51 -13.12 11.77
N ASN A 96 0.03 -14.05 12.57
CA ASN A 96 0.62 -13.81 13.88
C ASN A 96 2.16 -13.91 13.86
N ARG A 97 2.78 -13.65 12.72
CA ARG A 97 4.21 -13.77 12.43
C ARG A 97 4.80 -15.17 12.37
N VAL A 98 4.15 -16.19 12.92
CA VAL A 98 4.63 -17.60 12.86
C VAL A 98 3.65 -18.50 12.11
N SER A 99 2.46 -17.99 11.83
CA SER A 99 1.47 -18.67 10.99
C SER A 99 0.64 -17.69 10.19
N VAL A 100 0.02 -18.19 9.13
CA VAL A 100 -0.99 -17.46 8.33
C VAL A 100 -2.23 -18.33 8.24
N LYS A 101 -3.39 -17.72 8.50
CA LYS A 101 -4.70 -18.33 8.27
C LYS A 101 -5.41 -17.64 7.13
N LYS A 102 -6.01 -18.42 6.24
CA LYS A 102 -6.87 -17.95 5.14
C LYS A 102 -8.32 -18.20 5.52
N TYR A 103 -9.13 -17.16 5.44
CA TYR A 103 -10.58 -17.21 5.68
C TYR A 103 -11.34 -16.86 4.41
N GLU A 104 -12.47 -17.52 4.19
CA GLU A 104 -13.47 -17.01 3.26
C GLU A 104 -14.15 -15.76 3.88
N ILE A 105 -14.20 -14.66 3.15
CA ILE A 105 -14.60 -13.37 3.76
C ILE A 105 -16.10 -13.30 4.10
N ASN A 106 -16.94 -14.04 3.37
CA ASN A 106 -18.38 -13.99 3.54
C ASN A 106 -18.89 -14.65 4.85
N ASN A 107 -18.22 -15.71 5.31
CA ASN A 107 -18.67 -16.54 6.43
C ASN A 107 -17.59 -16.75 7.51
N PHE A 108 -16.36 -16.26 7.26
CA PHE A 108 -15.17 -16.48 8.08
C PHE A 108 -14.80 -17.97 8.27
N GLN A 109 -15.17 -18.80 7.29
CA GLN A 109 -14.72 -20.19 7.27
C GLN A 109 -13.20 -20.25 7.02
N ILE A 110 -12.49 -21.05 7.82
CA ILE A 110 -11.06 -21.27 7.63
C ILE A 110 -10.88 -22.15 6.39
N MET A 111 -10.15 -21.65 5.41
CA MET A 111 -9.84 -22.32 4.15
C MET A 111 -8.43 -22.91 4.12
N GLY A 112 -7.57 -22.55 5.08
CA GLY A 112 -6.22 -23.06 5.21
C GLY A 112 -5.47 -22.39 6.34
N GLU A 113 -4.47 -23.09 6.85
CA GLU A 113 -3.53 -22.60 7.87
C GLU A 113 -2.13 -23.13 7.55
N TRP A 114 -1.14 -22.24 7.54
CA TRP A 114 0.25 -22.56 7.28
C TRP A 114 1.11 -22.03 8.43
N GLN A 115 1.81 -22.94 9.08
CA GLN A 115 2.78 -22.61 10.11
C GLN A 115 4.17 -22.55 9.48
N VAL A 116 4.99 -21.59 9.91
CA VAL A 116 6.39 -21.46 9.49
C VAL A 116 7.28 -21.82 10.67
N ALA A 117 7.97 -22.94 10.56
CA ALA A 117 8.94 -23.37 11.55
C ALA A 117 10.19 -22.48 11.46
N ASP A 118 10.73 -22.08 12.62
CA ASP A 118 12.02 -21.40 12.76
C ASP A 118 12.18 -20.10 11.96
N ASN A 119 11.08 -19.39 11.71
CA ASN A 119 11.11 -18.15 10.94
C ASN A 119 10.08 -17.15 11.45
N ILE A 120 10.31 -15.86 11.15
CA ILE A 120 9.38 -14.78 11.49
C ILE A 120 8.91 -14.13 10.19
N ILE A 121 7.59 -14.13 9.97
CA ILE A 121 6.94 -13.45 8.87
C ILE A 121 6.97 -11.95 9.16
N ASN A 122 7.54 -11.16 8.28
CA ASN A 122 7.53 -9.71 8.37
C ASN A 122 6.42 -9.09 7.52
N ASP A 123 6.10 -9.72 6.38
CA ASP A 123 5.07 -9.20 5.48
C ASP A 123 4.50 -10.32 4.60
N ILE A 124 3.26 -10.11 4.09
CA ILE A 124 2.55 -11.04 3.21
C ILE A 124 1.90 -10.29 2.03
N SER A 125 1.78 -10.99 0.91
CA SER A 125 1.01 -10.52 -0.25
C SER A 125 0.40 -11.72 -0.98
N THR A 126 -0.67 -11.49 -1.76
CA THR A 126 -1.34 -12.57 -2.48
C THR A 126 -1.56 -12.24 -3.96
N SER A 127 -1.69 -13.26 -4.79
CA SER A 127 -2.29 -13.10 -6.12
C SER A 127 -3.75 -12.64 -6.00
N LYS A 128 -4.33 -12.11 -7.08
CA LYS A 128 -5.68 -11.53 -7.11
C LYS A 128 -6.75 -12.42 -6.49
N ASN A 129 -6.71 -13.69 -6.82
CA ASN A 129 -7.68 -14.71 -6.36
C ASN A 129 -7.28 -15.38 -5.03
N GLY A 130 -6.19 -14.94 -4.38
CA GLY A 130 -5.71 -15.54 -3.14
C GLY A 130 -5.23 -17.00 -3.28
N GLN A 131 -4.92 -17.46 -4.50
CA GLN A 131 -4.38 -18.80 -4.74
C GLN A 131 -2.91 -18.88 -4.37
N LEU A 132 -2.11 -17.88 -4.76
CA LEU A 132 -0.72 -17.79 -4.34
C LEU A 132 -0.57 -16.80 -3.18
N LEU A 133 0.12 -17.25 -2.14
CA LEU A 133 0.47 -16.46 -0.97
C LEU A 133 2.00 -16.34 -0.92
N LEU A 134 2.49 -15.10 -0.91
CA LEU A 134 3.90 -14.75 -0.74
C LEU A 134 4.15 -14.35 0.70
N LEU A 135 5.16 -14.95 1.32
CA LEU A 135 5.66 -14.62 2.66
C LEU A 135 7.08 -14.09 2.57
N GLY A 136 7.35 -12.98 3.24
CA GLY A 136 8.69 -12.44 3.44
C GLY A 136 9.16 -12.64 4.88
N PHE A 137 10.38 -13.16 5.06
CA PHE A 137 10.89 -13.55 6.38
C PHE A 137 12.06 -12.70 6.85
N ARG A 138 12.19 -12.64 8.18
CA ARG A 138 13.35 -12.04 8.86
C ARG A 138 14.69 -12.70 8.46
N SER A 139 14.68 -13.96 8.05
CA SER A 139 15.86 -14.67 7.57
C SER A 139 16.36 -14.29 6.17
N GLY A 140 15.66 -13.39 5.47
CA GLY A 140 15.92 -13.06 4.05
C GLY A 140 15.38 -14.11 3.06
N LYS A 141 14.69 -15.12 3.56
CA LYS A 141 13.96 -16.10 2.72
C LYS A 141 12.60 -15.53 2.32
N ALA A 142 12.09 -16.00 1.19
CA ALA A 142 10.72 -15.77 0.75
C ALA A 142 10.09 -17.13 0.39
N SER A 143 8.83 -17.34 0.78
CA SER A 143 8.07 -18.53 0.42
C SER A 143 6.87 -18.19 -0.43
N ILE A 144 6.63 -19.00 -1.46
CA ILE A 144 5.38 -19.04 -2.22
C ILE A 144 4.60 -20.27 -1.76
N ILE A 145 3.36 -20.06 -1.36
CA ILE A 145 2.41 -21.09 -0.98
C ILE A 145 1.29 -21.11 -2.01
N ASP A 146 1.09 -22.24 -2.68
CA ASP A 146 -0.14 -22.50 -3.42
C ASP A 146 -1.20 -22.95 -2.41
N THR A 147 -2.19 -22.11 -2.17
CA THR A 147 -3.22 -22.32 -1.13
C THR A 147 -4.26 -23.37 -1.50
N GLN A 148 -4.29 -23.86 -2.75
CA GLN A 148 -5.16 -24.95 -3.19
C GLN A 148 -4.48 -26.30 -2.98
N THR A 149 -3.20 -26.40 -3.33
CA THR A 149 -2.43 -27.65 -3.25
C THR A 149 -1.64 -27.78 -1.96
N ASN A 150 -1.55 -26.71 -1.16
CA ASN A 150 -0.70 -26.59 0.04
C ASN A 150 0.81 -26.74 -0.26
N LYS A 151 1.21 -26.63 -1.54
CA LYS A 151 2.61 -26.68 -1.91
C LYS A 151 3.33 -25.43 -1.45
N VAL A 152 4.42 -25.60 -0.69
CA VAL A 152 5.30 -24.51 -0.23
C VAL A 152 6.62 -24.58 -0.97
N THR A 153 7.04 -23.49 -1.57
CA THR A 153 8.36 -23.35 -2.21
C THR A 153 9.09 -22.15 -1.61
N THR A 154 10.28 -22.38 -1.07
CA THR A 154 11.07 -21.36 -0.38
C THR A 154 12.35 -21.03 -1.13
N TYR A 155 12.66 -19.75 -1.24
CA TYR A 155 13.86 -19.23 -1.90
C TYR A 155 14.66 -18.34 -0.95
N GLN A 156 16.00 -18.44 -0.95
CA GLN A 156 16.87 -17.45 -0.32
C GLN A 156 17.00 -16.24 -1.25
N LYS A 157 16.26 -15.17 -0.95
CA LYS A 157 16.21 -13.99 -1.83
C LYS A 157 17.16 -12.88 -1.41
N HIS A 158 17.33 -12.70 -0.10
CA HIS A 158 18.13 -11.62 0.47
C HIS A 158 19.08 -12.16 1.53
N ARG A 159 20.12 -11.38 1.86
CA ARG A 159 21.08 -11.72 2.90
C ARG A 159 20.64 -11.31 4.31
N LEU A 160 19.73 -10.35 4.39
CA LEU A 160 19.14 -9.82 5.62
C LEU A 160 17.61 -9.85 5.51
N ASP A 161 16.95 -9.41 6.57
CA ASP A 161 15.50 -9.37 6.70
C ASP A 161 14.80 -8.85 5.44
N ILE A 162 13.81 -9.58 4.97
CA ILE A 162 12.81 -9.03 4.05
C ILE A 162 11.84 -8.22 4.89
N ASN A 163 11.72 -6.93 4.60
CA ASN A 163 10.86 -6.01 5.33
C ASN A 163 9.49 -5.85 4.68
N ALA A 164 9.41 -5.98 3.35
CA ALA A 164 8.18 -5.84 2.58
C ALA A 164 8.17 -6.75 1.36
N VAL A 165 6.97 -7.21 0.99
CA VAL A 165 6.74 -8.03 -0.20
C VAL A 165 5.49 -7.58 -0.94
N SER A 166 5.52 -7.66 -2.27
CA SER A 166 4.35 -7.47 -3.11
C SER A 166 4.33 -8.50 -4.24
N LEU A 167 3.14 -9.00 -4.57
CA LEU A 167 2.91 -10.02 -5.59
C LEU A 167 2.01 -9.45 -6.68
N SER A 168 2.37 -9.66 -7.94
CA SER A 168 1.51 -9.29 -9.08
C SER A 168 0.17 -10.03 -9.02
N GLU A 169 -0.87 -9.48 -9.64
CA GLU A 169 -2.22 -10.07 -9.58
C GLU A 169 -2.29 -11.48 -10.17
N ASP A 170 -1.51 -11.75 -11.22
CA ASP A 170 -1.37 -13.08 -11.83
C ASP A 170 -0.54 -14.06 -10.99
N GLY A 171 0.20 -13.53 -10.00
CA GLY A 171 1.11 -14.32 -9.15
C GLY A 171 2.43 -14.70 -9.80
N GLU A 172 2.75 -14.21 -11.01
CA GLU A 172 3.97 -14.63 -11.72
C GLU A 172 5.22 -13.92 -11.22
N ILE A 173 5.07 -12.69 -10.70
CA ILE A 173 6.18 -11.82 -10.32
C ILE A 173 6.04 -11.40 -8.87
N ALA A 174 7.10 -11.56 -8.11
CA ALA A 174 7.22 -11.06 -6.74
C ALA A 174 8.27 -9.95 -6.65
N PHE A 175 7.98 -8.95 -5.83
CA PHE A 175 8.88 -7.86 -5.52
C PHE A 175 9.14 -7.85 -4.02
N THR A 176 10.41 -7.85 -3.62
CA THR A 176 10.81 -7.95 -2.21
C THR A 176 11.80 -6.87 -1.87
N GLY A 177 11.59 -6.19 -0.73
CA GLY A 177 12.48 -5.16 -0.19
C GLY A 177 13.15 -5.64 1.09
N SER A 178 14.45 -5.35 1.26
CA SER A 178 15.24 -5.92 2.35
C SER A 178 16.16 -4.92 3.06
N SER A 179 16.50 -5.27 4.29
CA SER A 179 17.55 -4.64 5.09
C SER A 179 18.92 -4.73 4.45
N ASP A 180 19.13 -5.59 3.45
CA ASP A 180 20.38 -5.69 2.67
C ASP A 180 20.54 -4.56 1.64
N LYS A 181 19.67 -3.54 1.68
CA LYS A 181 19.64 -2.34 0.81
C LYS A 181 19.25 -2.64 -0.63
N LYS A 182 18.53 -3.73 -0.87
CA LYS A 182 18.12 -4.14 -2.19
C LYS A 182 16.60 -4.36 -2.25
N ALA A 183 16.02 -3.96 -3.38
CA ALA A 183 14.74 -4.46 -3.81
C ALA A 183 14.97 -5.43 -4.98
N LYS A 184 14.28 -6.58 -4.98
CA LYS A 184 14.45 -7.61 -6.01
C LYS A 184 13.14 -7.98 -6.64
N LEU A 185 13.10 -7.94 -7.97
CA LEU A 185 12.02 -8.49 -8.79
C LEU A 185 12.41 -9.90 -9.22
N TRP A 186 11.53 -10.87 -9.01
CA TRP A 186 11.84 -12.26 -9.33
C TRP A 186 10.59 -13.04 -9.73
N ARG A 187 10.78 -14.11 -10.53
CA ARG A 187 9.69 -15.01 -10.96
C ARG A 187 9.36 -16.02 -9.86
N THR A 188 8.09 -16.11 -9.50
CA THR A 188 7.62 -16.97 -8.40
C THR A 188 7.81 -18.46 -8.68
N ALA A 189 7.58 -18.89 -9.92
CA ALA A 189 7.68 -20.29 -10.31
C ALA A 189 9.11 -20.87 -10.22
N THR A 190 10.14 -20.05 -10.45
CA THR A 190 11.53 -20.51 -10.54
C THR A 190 12.46 -19.91 -9.48
N GLY A 191 12.02 -18.87 -8.77
CA GLY A 191 12.85 -18.08 -7.89
C GLY A 191 13.92 -17.24 -8.62
N LYS A 192 13.95 -17.21 -9.97
CA LYS A 192 14.95 -16.44 -10.72
C LYS A 192 14.76 -14.95 -10.54
N THR A 193 15.79 -14.24 -10.06
CA THR A 193 15.80 -12.77 -10.00
C THR A 193 15.86 -12.21 -11.42
N VAL A 194 14.93 -11.31 -11.75
CA VAL A 194 14.84 -10.60 -13.02
C VAL A 194 15.62 -9.31 -12.95
N PHE A 195 15.34 -8.50 -11.89
CA PHE A 195 16.06 -7.24 -11.65
C PHE A 195 16.39 -7.10 -10.16
N GLU A 196 17.50 -6.40 -9.90
CA GLU A 196 17.93 -6.01 -8.57
C GLU A 196 18.15 -4.49 -8.55
N PHE A 197 17.47 -3.82 -7.63
CA PHE A 197 17.51 -2.37 -7.47
C PHE A 197 18.23 -2.02 -6.17
N SER A 198 19.32 -1.27 -6.28
CA SER A 198 20.10 -0.82 -5.12
C SER A 198 19.55 0.46 -4.52
N HIS A 199 19.57 0.52 -3.20
CA HIS A 199 19.17 1.65 -2.38
C HIS A 199 20.31 2.10 -1.47
N ALA A 200 20.24 3.36 -0.98
CA ALA A 200 21.24 3.89 -0.07
C ALA A 200 21.20 3.21 1.32
N THR A 201 19.99 2.86 1.76
CA THR A 201 19.75 2.22 3.06
C THR A 201 18.79 1.03 2.93
N ARG A 202 18.34 0.46 4.06
CA ARG A 202 17.39 -0.64 4.09
C ARG A 202 16.10 -0.27 3.35
N VAL A 203 15.59 -1.17 2.51
CA VAL A 203 14.30 -1.00 1.84
C VAL A 203 13.20 -1.38 2.82
N ASN A 204 12.30 -0.44 3.11
CA ASN A 204 11.24 -0.63 4.10
C ASN A 204 9.90 -1.00 3.49
N HIS A 205 9.62 -0.55 2.26
CA HIS A 205 8.36 -0.84 1.59
C HIS A 205 8.57 -1.04 0.10
N VAL A 206 7.80 -1.95 -0.48
CA VAL A 206 7.71 -2.20 -1.92
C VAL A 206 6.27 -2.46 -2.33
N ASP A 207 5.93 -2.10 -3.56
CA ASP A 207 4.62 -2.41 -4.13
C ASP A 207 4.71 -2.67 -5.64
N ILE A 208 3.77 -3.44 -6.18
CA ILE A 208 3.61 -3.73 -7.62
C ILE A 208 2.20 -3.28 -8.06
N SER A 209 2.13 -2.60 -9.20
CA SER A 209 0.86 -2.30 -9.86
C SER A 209 0.10 -3.57 -10.25
N ALA A 210 -1.22 -3.45 -10.43
CA ALA A 210 -2.10 -4.59 -10.70
C ALA A 210 -1.66 -5.40 -11.93
N ASP A 211 -1.22 -4.72 -12.99
CA ASP A 211 -0.75 -5.32 -14.24
C ASP A 211 0.71 -5.82 -14.20
N GLY A 212 1.41 -5.64 -13.08
CA GLY A 212 2.80 -6.05 -12.94
C GLY A 212 3.83 -5.19 -13.72
N LEU A 213 3.43 -4.04 -14.27
CA LEU A 213 4.31 -3.22 -15.12
C LEU A 213 5.10 -2.18 -14.35
N VAL A 214 4.57 -1.68 -13.25
CA VAL A 214 5.19 -0.65 -12.41
C VAL A 214 5.48 -1.20 -11.02
N GLY A 215 6.66 -0.92 -10.51
CA GLY A 215 7.04 -1.19 -9.12
C GLY A 215 7.37 0.11 -8.38
N PHE A 216 7.11 0.10 -7.09
CA PHE A 216 7.54 1.13 -6.16
C PHE A 216 8.47 0.54 -5.11
N SER A 217 9.54 1.25 -4.76
CA SER A 217 10.39 0.90 -3.62
C SER A 217 10.87 2.13 -2.89
N ILE A 218 10.90 2.06 -1.56
CA ILE A 218 11.35 3.14 -0.69
C ILE A 218 12.32 2.61 0.36
N ASP A 219 13.40 3.34 0.57
CA ASP A 219 14.33 3.08 1.66
C ASP A 219 14.04 3.95 2.90
N ALA A 220 14.75 3.70 3.99
CA ALA A 220 14.52 4.36 5.27
C ALA A 220 14.88 5.86 5.28
N VAL A 221 15.57 6.39 4.26
CA VAL A 221 16.12 7.75 4.28
C VAL A 221 15.67 8.61 3.11
N LYS A 222 16.00 8.23 1.87
CA LYS A 222 15.85 9.15 0.73
C LYS A 222 15.41 8.53 -0.59
N ASP A 223 15.70 7.26 -0.84
CA ASP A 223 15.43 6.64 -2.14
C ASP A 223 13.97 6.20 -2.20
N ARG A 224 13.16 6.85 -3.05
CA ARG A 224 11.73 6.62 -3.28
C ARG A 224 11.50 6.60 -4.76
N LYS A 225 11.34 5.40 -5.34
CA LYS A 225 11.54 5.19 -6.77
C LYS A 225 10.41 4.40 -7.39
N PHE A 226 9.92 4.87 -8.54
CA PHE A 226 9.09 4.09 -9.44
C PHE A 226 9.96 3.43 -10.51
N TRP A 227 9.69 2.18 -10.79
CA TRP A 227 10.42 1.33 -11.70
C TRP A 227 9.53 0.77 -12.80
N ASN A 228 10.01 0.76 -14.03
CA ASN A 228 9.44 -0.04 -15.09
C ASN A 228 9.91 -1.49 -14.89
N LEU A 229 9.01 -2.38 -14.55
CA LEU A 229 9.33 -3.77 -14.19
C LEU A 229 9.61 -4.68 -15.39
N GLN A 230 9.28 -4.24 -16.62
CA GLN A 230 9.65 -4.96 -17.84
C GLN A 230 11.10 -4.70 -18.25
N THR A 231 11.58 -3.48 -18.06
CA THR A 231 12.90 -3.03 -18.50
C THR A 231 13.92 -2.85 -17.39
N GLY A 232 13.48 -2.83 -16.12
CA GLY A 232 14.29 -2.52 -14.94
C GLY A 232 14.72 -1.05 -14.85
N LYS A 233 14.20 -0.16 -15.70
CA LYS A 233 14.58 1.25 -15.71
C LYS A 233 13.80 2.06 -14.68
N LEU A 234 14.46 3.10 -14.14
CA LEU A 234 13.81 4.12 -13.30
C LEU A 234 12.77 4.88 -14.15
N ILE A 235 11.55 5.00 -13.63
CA ILE A 235 10.53 5.89 -14.18
C ILE A 235 10.70 7.27 -13.57
N ALA A 236 10.62 7.36 -12.23
CA ALA A 236 10.72 8.61 -11.49
C ALA A 236 11.19 8.40 -10.06
N ASN A 237 11.73 9.45 -9.45
CA ASN A 237 11.85 9.57 -7.99
C ASN A 237 10.66 10.37 -7.49
N LEU A 238 10.17 10.10 -6.26
CA LEU A 238 9.18 10.99 -5.65
C LEU A 238 9.80 12.36 -5.43
N ASP A 239 9.22 13.37 -6.04
CA ASP A 239 9.62 14.77 -5.87
C ASP A 239 9.01 15.34 -4.60
N THR A 240 9.84 15.50 -3.56
CA THR A 240 9.39 15.99 -2.27
C THR A 240 10.52 16.66 -1.52
N TYR A 241 10.19 17.78 -0.88
CA TYR A 241 11.08 18.48 0.05
C TYR A 241 11.17 17.78 1.43
N LEU A 242 10.32 16.78 1.69
CA LEU A 242 10.32 16.05 2.95
C LEU A 242 11.51 15.12 3.01
N LYS A 243 12.39 15.33 3.99
CA LYS A 243 13.62 14.52 4.17
C LYS A 243 13.33 13.07 4.57
N PHE A 244 12.24 12.83 5.29
CA PHE A 244 11.88 11.50 5.79
C PHE A 244 10.40 11.24 5.49
N ILE A 245 10.12 10.39 4.52
CA ILE A 245 8.81 9.82 4.27
C ILE A 245 8.87 8.36 4.70
N GLU A 246 7.97 7.98 5.59
CA GLU A 246 7.72 6.59 5.95
C GLU A 246 6.39 6.18 5.34
N VAL A 247 6.34 4.99 4.79
CA VAL A 247 5.14 4.41 4.17
C VAL A 247 4.78 3.14 4.94
N ASN A 248 3.58 3.12 5.51
CA ASN A 248 3.01 1.94 6.14
C ASN A 248 2.22 1.09 5.14
N ASN A 249 1.51 1.77 4.25
CA ASN A 249 0.67 1.11 3.25
C ASN A 249 0.58 1.97 2.00
N SER A 250 0.38 1.35 0.85
CA SER A 250 0.25 2.02 -0.43
C SER A 250 -0.67 1.26 -1.38
N VAL A 251 -1.14 1.95 -2.41
CA VAL A 251 -1.94 1.37 -3.48
C VAL A 251 -1.75 2.14 -4.78
N PHE A 252 -1.59 1.41 -5.89
CA PHE A 252 -1.68 1.97 -7.24
C PHE A 252 -3.13 2.12 -7.68
N SER A 253 -3.43 3.17 -8.47
CA SER A 253 -4.67 3.23 -9.25
C SER A 253 -4.69 2.14 -10.32
N ASP A 254 -5.88 1.71 -10.76
CA ASP A 254 -6.05 0.64 -11.76
C ASP A 254 -5.30 0.92 -13.08
N ASN A 255 -5.14 2.19 -13.43
CA ASN A 255 -4.44 2.61 -14.65
C ASN A 255 -2.95 2.92 -14.44
N ASN A 256 -2.40 2.65 -13.25
CA ASN A 256 -1.00 2.90 -12.84
C ASN A 256 -0.54 4.36 -12.93
N ARG A 257 -1.45 5.32 -13.11
CA ARG A 257 -1.08 6.74 -13.22
C ARG A 257 -0.85 7.39 -11.87
N LEU A 258 -1.54 6.89 -10.84
CA LEU A 258 -1.53 7.43 -9.51
C LEU A 258 -1.08 6.39 -8.48
N PHE A 259 -0.49 6.88 -7.41
CA PHE A 259 -0.01 6.06 -6.31
C PHE A 259 -0.33 6.77 -4.99
N LEU A 260 -1.09 6.13 -4.13
CA LEU A 260 -1.47 6.65 -2.82
C LEU A 260 -0.60 6.00 -1.74
N THR A 261 -0.10 6.82 -0.83
CA THR A 261 0.67 6.36 0.33
C THR A 261 0.05 6.84 1.63
N GLY A 262 0.07 5.98 2.65
CA GLY A 262 -0.29 6.28 4.03
C GLY A 262 0.92 6.16 4.96
N SER A 263 1.08 7.10 5.89
CA SER A 263 2.26 7.19 6.75
C SER A 263 1.96 6.99 8.24
N PRO A 264 2.98 6.64 9.06
CA PRO A 264 2.86 6.63 10.52
C PRO A 264 2.53 8.00 11.12
N LYS A 265 2.74 9.08 10.36
CA LYS A 265 2.49 10.46 10.79
C LYS A 265 1.12 10.98 10.39
N GLN A 266 0.15 10.09 10.11
CA GLN A 266 -1.22 10.41 9.73
C GLN A 266 -1.37 11.11 8.38
N VAL A 267 -0.31 11.18 7.59
CA VAL A 267 -0.31 11.86 6.29
C VAL A 267 -0.63 10.86 5.20
N LEU A 268 -1.55 11.25 4.32
CA LEU A 268 -1.81 10.59 3.05
C LEU A 268 -1.27 11.47 1.93
N GLN A 269 -0.63 10.85 0.94
CA GLN A 269 -0.04 11.55 -0.19
C GLN A 269 -0.37 10.81 -1.48
N LEU A 270 -0.86 11.56 -2.47
CA LEU A 270 -1.18 11.06 -3.80
C LEU A 270 -0.13 11.56 -4.79
N TRP A 271 0.48 10.64 -5.48
CA TRP A 271 1.61 10.86 -6.38
C TRP A 271 1.26 10.53 -7.83
N ARG A 272 1.80 11.28 -8.77
CA ARG A 272 1.78 10.93 -10.18
C ARG A 272 2.97 10.02 -10.50
N VAL A 273 2.69 8.85 -11.04
CA VAL A 273 3.72 7.80 -11.25
C VAL A 273 4.74 8.20 -12.33
N THR A 274 4.31 8.91 -13.37
CA THR A 274 5.14 9.22 -14.54
C THR A 274 6.33 10.13 -14.24
N ASP A 275 6.24 10.97 -13.22
CA ASP A 275 7.24 11.97 -12.87
C ASP A 275 7.50 12.11 -11.36
N GLY A 276 6.75 11.36 -10.52
CA GLY A 276 6.90 11.38 -9.07
C GLY A 276 6.38 12.63 -8.38
N VAL A 277 5.59 13.46 -9.07
CA VAL A 277 5.06 14.71 -8.52
C VAL A 277 3.97 14.44 -7.49
N LEU A 278 4.02 15.14 -6.35
CA LEU A 278 2.99 15.14 -5.33
C LEU A 278 1.78 15.96 -5.82
N LEU A 279 0.65 15.30 -6.01
CA LEU A 279 -0.59 15.94 -6.50
C LEU A 279 -1.48 16.42 -5.37
N ALA A 280 -1.57 15.64 -4.29
CA ALA A 280 -2.45 15.94 -3.17
C ALA A 280 -1.91 15.37 -1.86
N GLN A 281 -2.30 16.02 -0.76
CA GLN A 281 -1.95 15.60 0.59
C GLN A 281 -3.12 15.82 1.53
N TRP A 282 -3.37 14.86 2.42
CA TRP A 282 -4.40 14.95 3.46
C TRP A 282 -3.84 14.52 4.80
N GLN A 283 -4.48 14.99 5.84
CA GLN A 283 -4.19 14.63 7.22
C GLN A 283 -5.36 13.83 7.79
N SER A 284 -5.10 12.58 8.19
CA SER A 284 -6.09 11.76 8.90
C SER A 284 -6.33 12.30 10.30
N SER A 285 -7.58 12.26 10.76
CA SER A 285 -7.94 12.72 12.09
C SER A 285 -7.53 11.74 13.20
N MET A 286 -7.50 12.23 14.42
CA MET A 286 -7.18 11.46 15.64
C MET A 286 -8.37 11.39 16.56
N GLN A 287 -8.45 10.33 17.39
CA GLN A 287 -9.33 10.25 18.56
C GLN A 287 -8.56 10.32 19.88
N TYR A 288 -7.36 9.72 19.95
CA TYR A 288 -6.64 9.47 21.20
C TYR A 288 -5.21 10.04 21.24
N GLY A 289 -4.89 11.02 20.41
CA GLY A 289 -3.64 11.79 20.49
C GLY A 289 -2.52 11.38 19.55
N ARG A 290 -2.44 10.14 19.09
CA ARG A 290 -1.52 9.68 18.02
C ARG A 290 -2.18 8.62 17.19
N ALA A 291 -2.22 8.80 15.91
CA ALA A 291 -2.72 7.81 14.97
C ALA A 291 -1.69 7.55 13.87
N SER A 292 -1.66 6.34 13.35
CA SER A 292 -0.89 5.97 12.15
C SER A 292 -1.86 5.54 11.08
N VAL A 293 -1.67 5.95 9.84
CA VAL A 293 -2.42 5.36 8.73
C VAL A 293 -1.97 3.92 8.58
N LEU A 294 -2.89 2.98 8.69
CA LEU A 294 -2.61 1.54 8.63
C LEU A 294 -2.94 0.95 7.26
N SER A 295 -3.99 1.43 6.61
CA SER A 295 -4.36 0.99 5.27
C SER A 295 -4.98 2.11 4.45
N VAL A 296 -4.78 2.06 3.14
CA VAL A 296 -5.28 3.03 2.17
C VAL A 296 -5.95 2.34 0.99
N ALA A 297 -6.89 3.03 0.36
CA ALA A 297 -7.58 2.55 -0.84
C ALA A 297 -7.91 3.70 -1.79
N ILE A 298 -7.98 3.39 -3.08
CA ILE A 298 -8.43 4.30 -4.13
C ILE A 298 -9.77 3.77 -4.65
N HIS A 299 -10.82 4.59 -4.52
CA HIS A 299 -12.09 4.30 -5.14
C HIS A 299 -12.16 4.94 -6.52
N GLU A 300 -12.19 4.11 -7.54
CA GLU A 300 -12.32 4.52 -8.93
C GLU A 300 -13.75 4.30 -9.41
N GLY A 301 -14.30 5.30 -10.11
CA GLY A 301 -15.60 5.21 -10.77
C GLY A 301 -15.45 5.25 -12.27
N ASN A 302 -16.49 4.81 -12.98
CA ASN A 302 -16.56 4.99 -14.42
C ASN A 302 -16.80 6.49 -14.72
N ASN A 303 -15.96 7.07 -15.56
CA ASN A 303 -16.18 8.43 -16.04
C ASN A 303 -17.18 8.35 -17.21
N GLU A 304 -18.42 8.84 -17.00
CA GLU A 304 -19.48 8.82 -18.00
C GLU A 304 -19.15 9.68 -19.24
N THR A 305 -18.26 10.65 -19.09
CA THR A 305 -17.84 11.56 -20.17
C THR A 305 -16.79 10.99 -21.11
N ILE A 306 -16.03 9.98 -20.68
CA ILE A 306 -15.02 9.31 -21.51
C ILE A 306 -15.28 7.81 -21.42
N ALA A 307 -15.81 7.24 -22.51
CA ALA A 307 -16.11 5.82 -22.58
C ALA A 307 -14.89 4.97 -22.15
N ASN A 308 -15.06 4.12 -21.14
CA ASN A 308 -14.06 3.23 -20.54
C ASN A 308 -12.91 3.87 -19.75
N ALA A 309 -12.94 5.16 -19.42
CA ALA A 309 -11.95 5.76 -18.55
C ALA A 309 -12.40 5.66 -17.08
N LYS A 310 -11.61 4.96 -16.26
CA LYS A 310 -11.75 5.02 -14.81
C LYS A 310 -11.05 6.27 -14.27
N SER A 311 -11.73 7.01 -13.42
CA SER A 311 -11.18 8.16 -12.71
C SER A 311 -11.24 7.93 -11.20
N VAL A 312 -10.24 8.42 -10.49
CA VAL A 312 -10.26 8.42 -9.02
C VAL A 312 -11.36 9.34 -8.55
N GLN A 313 -12.37 8.78 -7.88
CA GLN A 313 -13.46 9.55 -7.28
C GLN A 313 -13.16 9.93 -5.85
N SER A 314 -12.57 9.01 -5.09
CA SER A 314 -12.20 9.27 -3.71
C SER A 314 -11.05 8.38 -3.25
N ILE A 315 -10.40 8.83 -2.20
CA ILE A 315 -9.43 8.03 -1.45
C ILE A 315 -10.00 7.71 -0.07
N ILE A 316 -9.63 6.57 0.47
CA ILE A 316 -10.10 6.08 1.76
C ILE A 316 -8.87 5.68 2.57
N ALA A 317 -8.89 5.97 3.86
CA ALA A 317 -7.85 5.55 4.78
C ALA A 317 -8.42 5.11 6.13
N SER A 318 -7.78 4.09 6.69
CA SER A 318 -7.99 3.65 8.06
C SER A 318 -6.75 3.94 8.90
N ASN A 319 -6.96 4.35 10.14
CA ASN A 319 -5.86 4.64 11.06
C ASN A 319 -5.93 3.80 12.36
N SER A 320 -4.84 3.82 13.14
CA SER A 320 -4.69 3.04 14.37
C SER A 320 -5.66 3.43 15.49
N ASP A 321 -6.34 4.57 15.38
CA ASP A 321 -7.39 4.99 16.31
C ASP A 321 -8.78 4.39 15.95
N GLY A 322 -8.86 3.53 14.93
CA GLY A 322 -10.10 2.93 14.48
C GLY A 322 -10.98 3.84 13.63
N VAL A 323 -10.42 4.94 13.15
CA VAL A 323 -11.12 5.88 12.26
C VAL A 323 -10.94 5.47 10.81
N LEU A 324 -12.04 5.44 10.07
CA LEU A 324 -12.09 5.35 8.62
C LEU A 324 -12.55 6.70 8.06
N GLU A 325 -11.79 7.26 7.15
CA GLU A 325 -12.08 8.53 6.50
C GLU A 325 -12.04 8.42 4.99
N GLN A 326 -12.80 9.27 4.31
CA GLN A 326 -12.86 9.36 2.87
C GLN A 326 -12.71 10.82 2.42
N TRP A 327 -11.95 11.06 1.36
CA TRP A 327 -11.75 12.36 0.72
C TRP A 327 -12.06 12.26 -0.76
N ASN A 328 -12.63 13.33 -1.33
CA ASN A 328 -12.72 13.48 -2.78
C ASN A 328 -11.38 13.94 -3.35
N PHE A 329 -11.07 13.47 -4.53
CA PHE A 329 -10.02 14.01 -5.37
C PHE A 329 -10.65 14.56 -6.65
N PRO A 330 -10.54 15.86 -6.93
CA PRO A 330 -11.11 16.43 -8.15
C PRO A 330 -10.40 15.86 -9.37
N VAL A 331 -11.17 15.31 -10.27
CA VAL A 331 -10.69 14.87 -11.58
C VAL A 331 -10.54 16.11 -12.45
N HIS A 332 -9.32 16.48 -12.78
CA HIS A 332 -9.01 17.52 -13.78
C HIS A 332 -8.59 16.90 -15.10
#